data_1e3f4d269fd0ed256a8016d6f71ff699
#
_entry.id   1e3f4d269fd0ed256a8016d6f71ff699
#
_cell.length_a   1.000
_cell.length_b   1.000
_cell.length_c   1.000
_cell.angle_alpha   90.00
_cell.angle_beta   90.00
_cell.angle_gamma   90.00
#
_symmetry.space_group_name_H-M   'P 1'
#
loop_
_entity.id
_entity.type
_entity.pdbx_description
1 polymer ?
#
loop_
_entity_poly.entity_id
_entity_poly.type
_entity_poly.pdbx_seq_one_letter_code
_entity_poly.pdbx_strand_id
1 'polypeptide(L)'
;RVKAREKLASFRAKIGYPDRWIDYSALTIQPGDAYGNAERAAEFEYRRQLSKLGKPVDRDEWFMTPMTVNAYANPTMNEIVFPAAIL
;
A
#
# COMPACT_ATOMS: atom_id res chain seq x y z
N ARG A 1 -10.07 10.60 28.67
CA ARG A 1 -10.67 9.27 28.40
C ARG A 1 -11.54 9.24 27.14
N VAL A 2 -12.40 10.26 26.90
CA VAL A 2 -13.30 10.30 25.72
C VAL A 2 -12.51 10.27 24.41
N LYS A 3 -11.54 11.16 24.24
CA LYS A 3 -10.69 11.22 23.02
C LYS A 3 -9.91 9.92 22.76
N ALA A 4 -9.41 9.28 23.82
CA ALA A 4 -8.72 8.02 23.67
C ALA A 4 -9.65 6.91 23.16
N ARG A 5 -10.88 6.86 23.63
CA ARG A 5 -11.90 5.90 23.16
C ARG A 5 -12.31 6.19 21.71
N GLU A 6 -12.48 7.45 21.33
CA GLU A 6 -12.75 7.84 19.94
C GLU A 6 -11.63 7.38 19.03
N LYS A 7 -10.37 7.61 19.41
CA LYS A 7 -9.21 7.17 18.63
C LYS A 7 -9.17 5.64 18.49
N LEU A 8 -9.41 4.92 19.58
CA LEU A 8 -9.46 3.45 19.54
C LEU A 8 -10.60 2.95 18.65
N ALA A 9 -11.77 3.58 18.70
CA ALA A 9 -12.91 3.20 17.87
C ALA A 9 -12.65 3.40 16.37
N SER A 10 -11.83 4.39 16.01
CA SER A 10 -11.44 4.66 14.61
C SER A 10 -10.19 3.89 14.18
N PHE A 11 -9.54 3.18 15.09
CA PHE A 11 -8.33 2.42 14.79
C PHE A 11 -8.63 1.22 13.90
N ARG A 12 -7.83 1.04 12.86
CA ARG A 12 -7.99 -0.06 11.90
C ARG A 12 -6.87 -1.07 12.03
N ALA A 13 -7.22 -2.34 12.10
CA ALA A 13 -6.29 -3.44 11.95
C ALA A 13 -6.45 -4.04 10.54
N LYS A 14 -5.37 -4.09 9.79
CA LYS A 14 -5.32 -4.69 8.45
C LYS A 14 -4.49 -5.97 8.53
N ILE A 15 -5.09 -7.10 8.22
CA ILE A 15 -4.49 -8.40 8.45
C ILE A 15 -4.54 -9.23 7.17
N GLY A 16 -3.40 -9.80 6.78
CA GLY A 16 -3.27 -10.74 5.68
C GLY A 16 -2.92 -10.08 4.36
N TYR A 17 -3.88 -9.52 3.66
CA TYR A 17 -3.70 -8.92 2.34
C TYR A 17 -4.73 -7.81 2.10
N PRO A 18 -4.46 -6.89 1.14
CA PRO A 18 -5.39 -5.80 0.84
C PRO A 18 -6.64 -6.29 0.11
N ASP A 19 -7.76 -5.56 0.28
CA ASP A 19 -9.01 -5.85 -0.45
C ASP A 19 -8.91 -5.51 -1.94
N ARG A 20 -8.09 -4.52 -2.28
CA ARG A 20 -7.79 -4.13 -3.66
C ARG A 20 -6.30 -4.22 -3.92
N TRP A 21 -5.95 -4.90 -5.01
CA TRP A 21 -4.57 -4.97 -5.50
C TRP A 21 -4.27 -3.75 -6.39
N ILE A 22 -2.99 -3.38 -6.44
CA ILE A 22 -2.55 -2.39 -7.42
C ILE A 22 -2.75 -2.97 -8.81
N ASP A 23 -3.43 -2.21 -9.69
CA ASP A 23 -3.64 -2.61 -11.08
C ASP A 23 -2.39 -2.28 -11.91
N TYR A 24 -1.66 -3.32 -12.31
CA TYR A 24 -0.46 -3.22 -13.15
C TYR A 24 -0.74 -3.48 -14.63
N SER A 25 -2.00 -3.53 -15.07
CA SER A 25 -2.35 -3.88 -16.45
C SER A 25 -1.76 -2.93 -17.48
N ALA A 26 -1.53 -1.67 -17.12
CA ALA A 26 -0.89 -0.67 -18.00
C ALA A 26 0.64 -0.76 -18.05
N LEU A 27 1.26 -1.58 -17.19
CA LEU A 27 2.70 -1.78 -17.17
C LEU A 27 3.11 -2.81 -18.21
N THR A 28 3.96 -2.42 -19.14
CA THR A 28 4.49 -3.31 -20.18
C THR A 28 5.81 -3.92 -19.73
N ILE A 29 5.86 -5.26 -19.74
CA ILE A 29 7.06 -6.04 -19.47
C ILE A 29 7.46 -6.75 -20.75
N GLN A 30 8.74 -6.60 -21.16
CA GLN A 30 9.27 -7.22 -22.37
C GLN A 30 10.34 -8.25 -22.04
N PRO A 31 10.29 -9.46 -22.62
CA PRO A 31 11.34 -10.46 -22.46
C PRO A 31 12.71 -9.92 -22.91
N GLY A 32 13.76 -10.24 -22.14
CA GLY A 32 15.13 -9.87 -22.49
C GLY A 32 15.48 -8.38 -22.30
N ASP A 33 14.62 -7.60 -21.66
CA ASP A 33 14.84 -6.17 -21.42
C ASP A 33 14.72 -5.82 -19.93
N ALA A 34 15.64 -6.35 -19.13
CA ALA A 34 15.63 -6.15 -17.69
C ALA A 34 15.75 -4.65 -17.31
N TYR A 35 16.66 -3.93 -17.96
CA TYR A 35 16.84 -2.50 -17.70
C TYR A 35 15.61 -1.68 -18.08
N GLY A 36 15.07 -1.88 -19.29
CA GLY A 36 13.86 -1.19 -19.74
C GLY A 36 12.64 -1.52 -18.89
N ASN A 37 12.51 -2.77 -18.43
CA ASN A 37 11.43 -3.18 -17.53
C ASN A 37 11.53 -2.45 -16.18
N ALA A 38 12.73 -2.31 -15.64
CA ALA A 38 12.96 -1.56 -14.39
C ALA A 38 12.61 -0.08 -14.55
N GLU A 39 12.97 0.55 -15.66
CA GLU A 39 12.62 1.94 -15.95
C GLU A 39 11.10 2.12 -16.10
N ARG A 40 10.45 1.23 -16.85
CA ARG A 40 8.98 1.28 -17.02
C ARG A 40 8.25 1.08 -15.70
N ALA A 41 8.73 0.18 -14.85
CA ALA A 41 8.17 -0.02 -13.51
C ALA A 41 8.33 1.21 -12.63
N ALA A 42 9.50 1.85 -12.65
CA ALA A 42 9.76 3.08 -11.90
C ALA A 42 8.88 4.24 -12.38
N GLU A 43 8.72 4.40 -13.70
CA GLU A 43 7.83 5.42 -14.28
C GLU A 43 6.36 5.15 -13.92
N PHE A 44 5.93 3.90 -13.99
CA PHE A 44 4.58 3.49 -13.58
C PHE A 44 4.30 3.88 -12.13
N GLU A 45 5.22 3.56 -11.22
CA GLU A 45 5.07 3.90 -9.81
C GLU A 45 5.08 5.42 -9.58
N TYR A 46 5.93 6.15 -10.27
CA TYR A 46 5.95 7.61 -10.21
C TYR A 46 4.60 8.22 -10.64
N ARG A 47 4.05 7.75 -11.75
CA ARG A 47 2.73 8.20 -12.24
C ARG A 47 1.61 7.81 -11.28
N ARG A 48 1.70 6.63 -10.68
CA ARG A 48 0.75 6.18 -9.65
C ARG A 48 0.76 7.11 -8.45
N GLN A 49 1.94 7.51 -7.98
CA GLN A 49 2.07 8.47 -6.89
C GLN A 49 1.51 9.85 -7.27
N LEU A 50 1.81 10.34 -8.48
CA LEU A 50 1.27 11.61 -8.97
C LEU A 50 -0.26 11.59 -9.06
N SER A 51 -0.86 10.46 -9.39
CA SER A 51 -2.33 10.35 -9.50
C SER A 51 -3.05 10.57 -8.17
N LYS A 52 -2.35 10.49 -7.05
CA LYS A 52 -2.90 10.74 -5.71
C LYS A 52 -3.08 12.22 -5.41
N LEU A 53 -2.40 13.11 -6.15
CA LEU A 53 -2.49 14.55 -5.92
C LEU A 53 -3.90 15.05 -6.18
N GLY A 54 -4.39 15.90 -5.27
CA GLY A 54 -5.75 16.44 -5.35
C GLY A 54 -6.86 15.48 -4.99
N LYS A 55 -6.54 14.27 -4.54
CA LYS A 55 -7.50 13.26 -4.11
C LYS A 55 -7.43 13.05 -2.59
N PRO A 56 -8.54 12.61 -1.96
CA PRO A 56 -8.50 12.18 -0.56
C PRO A 56 -7.51 11.04 -0.33
N VAL A 57 -7.03 10.93 0.90
CA VAL A 57 -6.18 9.80 1.31
C VAL A 57 -6.95 8.50 1.15
N ASP A 58 -6.36 7.53 0.45
CA ASP A 58 -6.89 6.17 0.35
C ASP A 58 -6.51 5.39 1.61
N ARG A 59 -7.44 5.22 2.53
CA ARG A 59 -7.23 4.53 3.79
C ARG A 59 -7.12 3.02 3.64
N ASP A 60 -7.42 2.48 2.47
CA ASP A 60 -7.31 1.04 2.18
C ASP A 60 -5.96 0.68 1.56
N GLU A 61 -5.11 1.67 1.28
CA GLU A 61 -3.79 1.43 0.71
C GLU A 61 -2.85 0.73 1.69
N TRP A 62 -2.14 -0.28 1.18
CA TRP A 62 -1.07 -0.97 1.91
C TRP A 62 0.30 -0.49 1.44
N PHE A 63 1.23 -0.37 2.39
CA PHE A 63 2.60 0.09 2.13
C PHE A 63 3.64 -1.04 2.24
N MET A 64 3.18 -2.26 2.42
CA MET A 64 3.96 -3.49 2.32
C MET A 64 3.18 -4.52 1.54
N THR A 65 3.89 -5.41 0.84
CA THR A 65 3.25 -6.54 0.18
C THR A 65 2.88 -7.63 1.18
N PRO A 66 1.87 -8.48 0.88
CA PRO A 66 1.53 -9.61 1.75
C PRO A 66 2.67 -10.62 1.95
N MET A 67 3.65 -10.64 1.06
CA MET A 67 4.82 -11.52 1.10
C MET A 67 5.95 -10.98 1.98
N THR A 68 5.81 -9.77 2.50
CA THR A 68 6.83 -9.15 3.34
C THR A 68 6.72 -9.69 4.77
N VAL A 69 7.80 -10.31 5.26
CA VAL A 69 7.89 -10.80 6.65
C VAL A 69 8.15 -9.61 7.56
N ASN A 70 7.13 -8.82 7.81
CA ASN A 70 7.19 -7.62 8.64
C ASN A 70 5.79 -7.17 9.01
N ALA A 71 5.72 -6.10 9.79
CA ALA A 71 4.49 -5.40 10.14
C ALA A 71 4.79 -3.90 10.25
N TYR A 72 3.77 -3.07 10.18
CA TYR A 72 3.94 -1.63 10.38
C TYR A 72 2.71 -1.00 11.02
N ALA A 73 2.93 0.17 11.63
CA ALA A 73 1.87 1.04 12.09
C ALA A 73 1.97 2.38 11.35
N ASN A 74 0.83 2.94 10.98
CA ASN A 74 0.74 4.25 10.36
C ASN A 74 -0.08 5.18 11.25
N PRO A 75 0.57 6.03 12.06
CA PRO A 75 -0.13 6.91 12.98
C PRO A 75 -1.04 7.93 12.30
N THR A 76 -0.67 8.38 11.09
CA THR A 76 -1.46 9.36 10.34
C THR A 76 -2.76 8.79 9.81
N MET A 77 -2.82 7.49 9.57
CA MET A 77 -4.01 6.76 9.17
C MET A 77 -4.67 6.01 10.32
N ASN A 78 -4.08 6.06 11.51
CA ASN A 78 -4.54 5.36 12.71
C ASN A 78 -4.78 3.88 12.45
N GLU A 79 -3.74 3.19 11.97
CA GLU A 79 -3.81 1.79 11.58
C GLU A 79 -2.57 0.98 12.01
N ILE A 80 -2.76 -0.32 12.11
CA ILE A 80 -1.69 -1.30 12.24
C ILE A 80 -1.90 -2.39 11.18
N VAL A 81 -0.81 -2.83 10.55
CA VAL A 81 -0.87 -3.74 9.40
C VAL A 81 0.03 -4.94 9.61
N PHE A 82 -0.55 -6.13 9.48
CA PHE A 82 0.15 -7.41 9.58
C PHE A 82 0.01 -8.17 8.25
N PRO A 83 1.00 -8.08 7.34
CA PRO A 83 1.02 -8.87 6.12
C PRO A 83 0.98 -10.38 6.39
N ALA A 84 0.43 -11.15 5.44
CA ALA A 84 0.24 -12.59 5.61
C ALA A 84 1.53 -13.35 5.97
N ALA A 85 2.67 -12.93 5.41
CA ALA A 85 3.93 -13.64 5.61
C ALA A 85 4.47 -13.59 7.06
N ILE A 86 3.98 -12.67 7.91
CA ILE A 86 4.40 -12.61 9.31
C ILE A 86 3.48 -13.42 10.24
N LEU A 87 2.35 -13.85 9.75
CA LEU A 87 1.36 -14.59 10.56
C LEU A 87 1.77 -16.11 10.74
#